data_d10e78232fe4a1fd23582a51838a17ea
#
_entry.id   d10e78232fe4a1fd23582a51838a17ea
#
_cell.length_a   1.000
_cell.length_b   1.000
_cell.length_c   1.000
_cell.angle_alpha   90.00
_cell.angle_beta   90.00
_cell.angle_gamma   90.00
#
_symmetry.space_group_name_H-M   'P 1'
#
loop_
_entity.id
_entity.type
_entity.pdbx_description
1 polymer ?
#
loop_
_entity_poly.entity_id
_entity_poly.type
_entity_poly.pdbx_seq_one_letter_code
_entity_poly.pdbx_strand_id
1 'polypeptide(L)'
;SDVYKRQVVSAPVAAQMALGAAEAAGADIAVSVTGLAGPNGGDAVRPVGTVYLGAACGETVYVKKLFVSRPDRALVRARAAQAALELALRLAQGKVPADTQALAKSARHDTAALTALDSTFLKG
;
A
#
# COMPACT_ATOMS: atom_id res chain seq x y z
N SER A 1 11.97 -4.86 16.86
CA SER A 1 11.40 -3.94 17.84
C SER A 1 10.00 -3.51 17.44
N ASP A 2 9.27 -2.94 18.37
CA ASP A 2 7.92 -2.45 18.10
C ASP A 2 7.90 -1.32 17.07
N VAL A 3 8.92 -0.48 17.08
CA VAL A 3 9.07 0.60 16.10
C VAL A 3 9.18 0.03 14.69
N TYR A 4 9.99 -0.99 14.51
CA TYR A 4 10.14 -1.67 13.22
C TYR A 4 8.82 -2.31 12.77
N LYS A 5 8.13 -2.99 13.67
CA LYS A 5 6.85 -3.63 13.36
C LYS A 5 5.79 -2.63 12.95
N ARG A 6 5.76 -1.45 13.58
CA ARG A 6 4.81 -0.39 13.22
C ARG A 6 5.08 0.18 11.83
N GLN A 7 6.35 0.17 11.39
CA GLN A 7 6.72 0.70 10.08
C GLN A 7 6.39 -0.26 8.94
N VAL A 8 6.17 -1.55 9.24
CA VAL A 8 5.90 -2.55 8.20
C VAL A 8 4.53 -2.35 7.54
N VAL A 9 3.55 -1.82 8.29
CA VAL A 9 2.21 -1.56 7.77
C VAL A 9 1.98 -0.06 7.67
N SER A 10 2.30 0.50 6.52
CA SER A 10 2.13 1.94 6.27
C SER A 10 2.09 2.21 4.77
N ALA A 11 1.59 3.40 4.42
CA ALA A 11 1.58 3.84 3.03
C ALA A 11 2.98 3.98 2.43
N PRO A 12 3.96 4.59 3.13
CA PRO A 12 5.33 4.65 2.61
C PRO A 12 5.95 3.28 2.34
N VAL A 13 5.73 2.31 3.23
CA VAL A 13 6.26 0.96 3.04
C VAL A 13 5.62 0.30 1.83
N ALA A 14 4.32 0.42 1.66
CA ALA A 14 3.63 -0.13 0.48
C ALA A 14 4.19 0.46 -0.81
N ALA A 15 4.43 1.78 -0.83
CA ALA A 15 5.00 2.46 -1.99
C ALA A 15 6.40 1.93 -2.31
N GLN A 16 7.26 1.85 -1.31
CA GLN A 16 8.64 1.39 -1.49
C GLN A 16 8.71 -0.08 -1.89
N MET A 17 7.83 -0.92 -1.35
CA MET A 17 7.75 -2.32 -1.74
C MET A 17 7.35 -2.49 -3.21
N ALA A 18 6.36 -1.73 -3.68
CA ALA A 18 5.93 -1.81 -5.07
C ALA A 18 7.02 -1.35 -6.03
N LEU A 19 7.68 -0.23 -5.72
CA LEU A 19 8.79 0.28 -6.52
C LEU A 19 9.97 -0.71 -6.55
N GLY A 20 10.31 -1.27 -5.40
CA GLY A 20 11.38 -2.27 -5.31
C GLY A 20 11.07 -3.53 -6.09
N ALA A 21 9.83 -4.00 -6.04
CA ALA A 21 9.40 -5.18 -6.80
C ALA A 21 9.47 -4.93 -8.31
N ALA A 22 9.03 -3.75 -8.76
CA ALA A 22 9.11 -3.39 -10.17
C ALA A 22 10.56 -3.39 -10.67
N GLU A 23 11.45 -2.81 -9.90
CA GLU A 23 12.88 -2.77 -10.25
C GLU A 23 13.51 -4.15 -10.26
N ALA A 24 13.25 -4.95 -9.21
CA ALA A 24 13.84 -6.28 -9.09
C ALA A 24 13.39 -7.22 -10.21
N ALA A 25 12.14 -7.11 -10.65
CA ALA A 25 11.58 -7.94 -11.70
C ALA A 25 11.74 -7.37 -13.10
N GLY A 26 12.18 -6.11 -13.23
CA GLY A 26 12.18 -5.40 -14.50
C GLY A 26 10.77 -5.28 -15.08
N ALA A 27 9.77 -5.12 -14.20
CA ALA A 27 8.37 -5.10 -14.60
C ALA A 27 7.88 -3.67 -14.81
N ASP A 28 6.95 -3.51 -15.75
CA ASP A 28 6.32 -2.21 -16.00
C ASP A 28 5.29 -1.87 -14.92
N ILE A 29 4.67 -2.88 -14.34
CA ILE A 29 3.69 -2.74 -13.27
C ILE A 29 4.01 -3.75 -12.17
N ALA A 30 4.01 -3.28 -10.93
CA ALA A 30 4.16 -4.14 -9.77
C ALA A 30 3.24 -3.69 -8.66
N VAL A 31 2.67 -4.65 -7.94
CA VAL A 31 1.74 -4.36 -6.83
C VAL A 31 2.28 -4.96 -5.55
N SER A 32 2.19 -4.21 -4.47
CA SER A 32 2.55 -4.67 -3.13
C SER A 32 1.33 -4.69 -2.23
N VAL A 33 1.35 -5.57 -1.26
CA VAL A 33 0.31 -5.64 -0.22
C VAL A 33 1.01 -5.75 1.13
N THR A 34 0.64 -4.88 2.07
CA THR A 34 1.08 -4.99 3.45
C THR A 34 -0.10 -4.71 4.36
N GLY A 35 -0.29 -5.52 5.39
CA GLY A 35 -1.48 -5.40 6.20
C GLY A 35 -1.46 -6.18 7.49
N LEU A 36 -2.45 -5.89 8.32
CA LEU A 36 -2.68 -6.53 9.60
C LEU A 36 -3.92 -7.43 9.49
N ALA A 37 -3.68 -8.73 9.36
CA ALA A 37 -4.74 -9.71 9.18
C ALA A 37 -5.29 -10.28 10.49
N GLY A 38 -4.80 -9.79 11.64
CA GLY A 38 -5.26 -10.12 12.97
C GLY A 38 -4.97 -11.52 13.46
N PRO A 39 -5.36 -11.91 14.67
CA PRO A 39 -6.14 -11.11 15.63
C PRO A 39 -5.34 -10.09 16.42
N ASN A 40 -4.00 -10.12 16.32
CA ASN A 40 -3.13 -9.25 17.11
C ASN A 40 -2.39 -8.26 16.21
N GLY A 41 -1.85 -7.20 16.80
CA GLY A 41 -0.92 -6.29 16.14
C GLY A 41 -1.50 -4.96 15.68
N GLY A 42 -2.80 -4.76 15.83
CA GLY A 42 -3.41 -3.48 15.49
C GLY A 42 -3.31 -2.45 16.60
N ASP A 43 -3.47 -1.18 16.26
CA ASP A 43 -3.62 -0.08 17.22
C ASP A 43 -4.73 0.88 16.74
N ALA A 44 -4.93 1.99 17.44
CA ALA A 44 -6.02 2.93 17.15
C ALA A 44 -5.86 3.59 15.77
N VAL A 45 -4.61 3.75 15.29
CA VAL A 45 -4.31 4.40 14.03
C VAL A 45 -4.36 3.39 12.87
N ARG A 46 -3.84 2.19 13.11
CA ARG A 46 -3.83 1.09 12.12
C ARG A 46 -4.40 -0.16 12.77
N PRO A 47 -5.73 -0.23 12.93
CA PRO A 47 -6.35 -1.40 13.56
C PRO A 47 -6.20 -2.64 12.70
N VAL A 48 -6.39 -3.81 13.32
CA VAL A 48 -6.44 -5.08 12.61
C VAL A 48 -7.46 -5.00 11.47
N GLY A 49 -7.10 -5.49 10.30
CA GLY A 49 -7.89 -5.35 9.08
C GLY A 49 -7.45 -4.20 8.19
N THR A 50 -6.47 -3.40 8.64
CA THR A 50 -5.87 -2.35 7.82
C THR A 50 -4.90 -2.96 6.81
N VAL A 51 -5.06 -2.60 5.54
CA VAL A 51 -4.19 -3.05 4.44
C VAL A 51 -3.81 -1.85 3.59
N TYR A 52 -2.53 -1.75 3.27
CA TYR A 52 -2.04 -0.78 2.30
C TYR A 52 -1.58 -1.53 1.04
N LEU A 53 -1.97 -1.01 -0.11
CA LEU A 53 -1.54 -1.54 -1.39
C LEU A 53 -0.74 -0.46 -2.11
N GLY A 54 0.38 -0.87 -2.70
CA GLY A 54 1.16 -0.02 -3.58
C GLY A 54 1.07 -0.56 -4.99
N ALA A 55 0.98 0.31 -5.98
CA ALA A 55 0.95 -0.09 -7.38
C ALA A 55 1.88 0.84 -8.16
N ALA A 56 3.03 0.31 -8.55
CA ALA A 56 4.04 1.06 -9.29
C ALA A 56 3.81 0.91 -10.79
N CYS A 57 3.90 2.02 -11.50
CA CYS A 57 3.81 2.05 -12.96
C CYS A 57 4.62 3.25 -13.48
N GLY A 58 5.66 2.99 -14.23
CA GLY A 58 6.53 4.04 -14.76
C GLY A 58 7.19 4.84 -13.63
N GLU A 59 6.99 6.15 -13.65
CA GLU A 59 7.63 7.07 -12.71
C GLU A 59 6.75 7.38 -11.49
N THR A 60 5.66 6.64 -11.28
CA THR A 60 4.69 6.90 -10.21
C THR A 60 4.34 5.62 -9.49
N VAL A 61 4.13 5.72 -8.18
CA VAL A 61 3.50 4.66 -7.40
C VAL A 61 2.21 5.21 -6.78
N TYR A 62 1.16 4.42 -6.88
CA TYR A 62 -0.16 4.74 -6.33
C TYR A 62 -0.38 3.91 -5.08
N VAL A 63 -0.88 4.53 -4.03
CA VAL A 63 -1.11 3.83 -2.76
C VAL A 63 -2.57 3.92 -2.40
N LYS A 64 -3.12 2.80 -1.97
CA LYS A 64 -4.50 2.66 -1.52
C LYS A 64 -4.54 2.03 -0.15
N LYS A 65 -5.47 2.48 0.69
CA LYS A 65 -5.73 1.90 2.00
C LYS A 65 -7.08 1.18 1.96
N LEU A 66 -7.11 -0.03 2.49
CA LEU A 66 -8.34 -0.78 2.73
C LEU A 66 -8.50 -1.02 4.22
N PHE A 67 -9.74 -1.09 4.66
CA PHE A 67 -10.06 -1.53 6.00
C PHE A 67 -11.17 -2.58 5.95
N VAL A 68 -10.90 -3.75 6.54
CA VAL A 68 -11.86 -4.84 6.61
C VAL A 68 -12.39 -4.86 8.04
N SER A 69 -13.65 -4.44 8.22
CA SER A 69 -14.23 -4.21 9.54
C SER A 69 -14.47 -5.47 10.38
N ARG A 70 -14.56 -6.63 9.72
CA ARG A 70 -14.65 -7.94 10.41
C ARG A 70 -13.48 -8.79 9.97
N PRO A 71 -12.27 -8.50 10.47
CA PRO A 71 -11.09 -9.11 9.91
C PRO A 71 -10.91 -10.55 10.38
N ASP A 72 -10.88 -11.47 9.44
CA ASP A 72 -10.23 -12.75 9.57
C ASP A 72 -9.20 -12.88 8.46
N ARG A 73 -8.26 -13.80 8.61
CA ARG A 73 -7.14 -13.88 7.66
C ARG A 73 -7.59 -14.14 6.23
N ALA A 74 -8.57 -15.01 6.06
CA ALA A 74 -9.06 -15.38 4.74
C ALA A 74 -9.75 -14.18 4.07
N LEU A 75 -10.59 -13.46 4.81
CA LEU A 75 -11.31 -12.31 4.28
C LEU A 75 -10.36 -11.17 3.94
N VAL A 76 -9.42 -10.85 4.81
CA VAL A 76 -8.44 -9.79 4.56
C VAL A 76 -7.61 -10.12 3.32
N ARG A 77 -7.12 -11.36 3.21
CA ARG A 77 -6.33 -11.77 2.03
C ARG A 77 -7.15 -11.73 0.75
N ALA A 78 -8.40 -12.17 0.79
CA ALA A 78 -9.26 -12.15 -0.39
C ALA A 78 -9.53 -10.73 -0.87
N ARG A 79 -9.85 -9.83 0.06
CA ARG A 79 -10.09 -8.41 -0.26
C ARG A 79 -8.85 -7.73 -0.78
N ALA A 80 -7.70 -8.00 -0.16
CA ALA A 80 -6.42 -7.43 -0.60
C ALA A 80 -6.05 -7.93 -1.99
N ALA A 81 -6.22 -9.22 -2.26
CA ALA A 81 -5.92 -9.80 -3.57
C ALA A 81 -6.82 -9.19 -4.66
N GLN A 82 -8.11 -9.03 -4.38
CA GLN A 82 -9.05 -8.41 -5.31
C GLN A 82 -8.65 -6.96 -5.61
N ALA A 83 -8.33 -6.20 -4.58
CA ALA A 83 -7.93 -4.81 -4.74
C ALA A 83 -6.60 -4.68 -5.51
N ALA A 84 -5.64 -5.56 -5.24
CA ALA A 84 -4.37 -5.58 -5.95
C ALA A 84 -4.58 -5.84 -7.45
N LEU A 85 -5.45 -6.81 -7.78
CA LEU A 85 -5.77 -7.14 -9.16
C LEU A 85 -6.45 -5.96 -9.87
N GLU A 86 -7.36 -5.30 -9.20
CA GLU A 86 -8.04 -4.11 -9.75
C GLU A 86 -7.05 -2.98 -10.04
N LEU A 87 -6.11 -2.73 -9.12
CA LEU A 87 -5.08 -1.72 -9.33
C LEU A 87 -4.21 -2.05 -10.55
N ALA A 88 -3.75 -3.29 -10.63
CA ALA A 88 -2.92 -3.73 -11.76
C ALA A 88 -3.67 -3.60 -13.09
N LEU A 89 -4.93 -3.99 -13.11
CA LEU A 89 -5.76 -3.93 -14.31
C LEU A 89 -5.97 -2.48 -14.77
N ARG A 90 -6.28 -1.58 -13.84
CA ARG A 90 -6.44 -0.16 -14.17
C ARG A 90 -5.18 0.44 -14.76
N LEU A 91 -4.02 0.15 -14.16
CA LEU A 91 -2.76 0.64 -14.68
C LEU A 91 -2.43 0.05 -16.04
N ALA A 92 -2.72 -1.23 -16.25
CA ALA A 92 -2.52 -1.87 -17.54
C ALA A 92 -3.40 -1.25 -18.64
N GLN A 93 -4.54 -0.69 -18.27
CA GLN A 93 -5.43 0.02 -19.18
C GLN A 93 -5.01 1.49 -19.39
N GLY A 94 -3.92 1.93 -18.79
CA GLY A 94 -3.46 3.31 -18.87
C GLY A 94 -4.30 4.29 -18.06
N LYS A 95 -5.01 3.81 -17.05
CA LYS A 95 -5.87 4.63 -16.20
C LYS A 95 -5.28 4.85 -14.83
N VAL A 96 -5.52 6.03 -14.24
CA VAL A 96 -5.17 6.29 -12.86
C VAL A 96 -6.21 5.62 -11.96
N PRO A 97 -5.78 4.78 -11.02
CA PRO A 97 -6.72 4.11 -10.12
C PRO A 97 -7.45 5.11 -9.21
N ALA A 98 -8.73 4.86 -8.96
CA ALA A 98 -9.53 5.67 -8.05
C ALA A 98 -9.10 5.44 -6.60
N ASP A 99 -9.34 6.45 -5.76
CA ASP A 99 -9.12 6.37 -4.30
C ASP A 99 -7.68 6.02 -3.93
N THR A 100 -6.74 6.53 -4.70
CA THR A 100 -5.32 6.35 -4.43
C THR A 100 -4.64 7.68 -4.20
N GLN A 101 -3.47 7.63 -3.54
CA GLN A 101 -2.57 8.75 -3.42
C GLN A 101 -1.30 8.44 -4.20
N ALA A 102 -0.84 9.38 -5.01
CA ALA A 102 0.32 9.18 -5.86
C ALA A 102 1.60 9.68 -5.18
N LEU A 103 2.68 8.95 -5.40
CA LEU A 103 4.03 9.37 -5.03
C LEU A 103 4.92 9.22 -6.26
N ALA A 104 5.68 10.26 -6.56
CA ALA A 104 6.67 10.18 -7.63
C ALA A 104 7.78 9.20 -7.24
N LYS A 105 8.20 8.35 -8.18
CA LYS A 105 9.31 7.42 -7.96
C LYS A 105 10.57 8.17 -7.51
N SER A 106 10.80 9.37 -8.04
CA SER A 106 11.95 10.20 -7.66
C SER A 106 11.92 10.64 -6.20
N ALA A 107 10.76 10.62 -5.56
CA ALA A 107 10.58 11.02 -4.16
C ALA A 107 10.56 9.83 -3.20
N ARG A 108 10.89 8.63 -3.66
CA ARG A 108 10.76 7.41 -2.85
C ARG A 108 11.64 7.38 -1.58
N HIS A 109 12.67 8.20 -1.54
CA HIS A 109 13.53 8.34 -0.37
C HIS A 109 13.46 9.74 0.27
N ASP A 110 12.53 10.56 -0.19
CA ASP A 110 12.31 11.90 0.35
C ASP A 110 11.46 11.80 1.61
N THR A 111 12.07 12.06 2.76
CA THR A 111 11.39 11.95 4.06
C THR A 111 10.13 12.81 4.13
N ALA A 112 10.19 14.04 3.63
CA ALA A 112 9.03 14.94 3.67
C ALA A 112 7.87 14.40 2.80
N ALA A 113 8.19 13.89 1.61
CA ALA A 113 7.17 13.32 0.72
C ALA A 113 6.53 12.06 1.32
N LEU A 114 7.35 11.19 1.92
CA LEU A 114 6.85 9.97 2.56
C LEU A 114 6.00 10.28 3.79
N THR A 115 6.40 11.26 4.57
CA THR A 115 5.62 11.70 5.74
C THR A 115 4.27 12.29 5.29
N ALA A 116 4.27 13.09 4.24
CA ALA A 116 3.04 13.67 3.69
C ALA A 116 2.10 12.58 3.16
N LEU A 117 2.64 11.58 2.49
CA LEU A 117 1.87 10.42 2.01
C LEU A 117 1.21 9.69 3.17
N ASP A 118 1.97 9.36 4.20
CA ASP A 118 1.46 8.66 5.37
C ASP A 118 0.35 9.47 6.06
N SER A 119 0.59 10.78 6.25
CA SER A 119 -0.38 11.68 6.89
C SER A 119 -1.71 11.73 6.15
N THR A 120 -1.71 11.64 4.83
CA THR A 120 -2.94 11.66 4.03
C THR A 120 -3.87 10.53 4.44
N PHE A 121 -3.32 9.35 4.73
CA PHE A 121 -4.12 8.19 5.13
C PHE A 121 -4.48 8.17 6.61
N LEU A 122 -3.79 8.95 7.43
CA LEU A 122 -4.05 8.98 8.87
C LEU A 122 -5.07 10.04 9.27
N LYS A 123 -5.39 10.97 8.39
CA LYS A 123 -6.31 12.07 8.68
C LYS A 123 -7.79 11.68 8.63
N GLY A 124 -8.07 10.49 8.26
CA GLY A 124 -9.41 10.17 8.02
C GLY A 124 -10.14 9.34 8.86
#